data_b87b66b57a7f33ed3e8f80d7e720adac
#
_entry.id   b87b66b57a7f33ed3e8f80d7e720adac
#
_cell.length_a   1.000
_cell.length_b   1.000
_cell.length_c   1.000
_cell.angle_alpha   90.00
_cell.angle_beta   90.00
_cell.angle_gamma   90.00
#
_symmetry.space_group_name_H-M   'P 1'
#
loop_
_entity.id
_entity.type
_entity.pdbx_description
1 polymer ?
#
loop_
_entity_poly.entity_id
_entity_poly.type
_entity_poly.pdbx_seq_one_letter_code
_entity_poly.pdbx_strand_id
1 'polypeptide(L)'
;MKMSIFQLLMAAALGTGIVPTVTLAASPGDAADVQPRVDAARATAGAFLQQLGSTMKREMQAGGPAAAMKVCREVAPRAANDISLEKGWKVTRVGTRVRNPMLGTPDAWEQRVLLEFEQRAAQGEKFAEMTRVEVVEEPSGKSLRFMKAIGLAPQCVVCHGSPDQIPDSVRAELDAMYPHDRAVNYRPGDLRGAVSIKQPLDD
;
A
#
# COMPACT_ATOMS: atom_id res chain seq x y z
N MET A 1 13.73 72.47 32.07
CA MET A 1 14.16 72.01 30.74
C MET A 1 13.37 70.75 30.37
N LYS A 2 12.37 70.86 29.45
CA LYS A 2 11.50 69.82 29.03
C LYS A 2 12.06 69.17 27.74
N MET A 3 12.32 67.86 27.74
CA MET A 3 12.59 67.12 26.51
C MET A 3 11.46 66.15 26.26
N SER A 4 10.70 66.40 25.20
CA SER A 4 9.67 65.52 24.65
C SER A 4 10.32 64.39 23.86
N ILE A 5 9.95 63.16 24.16
CA ILE A 5 10.30 61.98 23.40
C ILE A 5 9.13 61.63 22.47
N PHE A 6 9.36 61.75 21.17
CA PHE A 6 8.43 61.34 20.10
C PHE A 6 8.49 59.78 19.97
N GLN A 7 7.39 59.14 20.26
CA GLN A 7 7.23 57.71 19.98
C GLN A 7 6.76 57.53 18.53
N LEU A 8 7.60 56.86 17.74
CA LEU A 8 7.30 56.44 16.37
C LEU A 8 6.64 55.05 16.43
N LEU A 9 5.34 54.98 16.16
CA LEU A 9 4.59 53.71 16.01
C LEU A 9 4.83 53.17 14.59
N MET A 10 5.62 52.08 14.47
CA MET A 10 5.70 51.26 13.25
C MET A 10 4.53 50.25 13.27
N ALA A 11 3.59 50.43 12.38
CA ALA A 11 2.56 49.42 12.10
C ALA A 11 3.12 48.37 11.13
N ALA A 12 3.34 47.16 11.64
CA ALA A 12 3.66 46.00 10.80
C ALA A 12 2.36 45.41 10.23
N ALA A 13 2.15 45.58 8.93
CA ALA A 13 1.07 44.91 8.21
C ALA A 13 1.44 43.44 7.97
N LEU A 14 0.81 42.54 8.72
CA LEU A 14 0.84 41.08 8.46
C LEU A 14 -0.06 40.79 7.24
N GLY A 15 0.54 40.66 6.07
CA GLY A 15 -0.12 40.18 4.87
C GLY A 15 -0.40 38.67 4.99
N THR A 16 -1.63 38.29 5.31
CA THR A 16 -2.11 36.90 5.20
C THR A 16 -2.25 36.54 3.72
N GLY A 17 -1.21 35.90 3.17
CA GLY A 17 -1.26 35.31 1.84
C GLY A 17 -2.22 34.14 1.82
N ILE A 18 -3.43 34.33 1.25
CA ILE A 18 -4.34 33.24 0.94
C ILE A 18 -3.74 32.48 -0.24
N VAL A 19 -3.19 31.30 0.00
CA VAL A 19 -2.82 30.36 -1.06
C VAL A 19 -4.11 29.71 -1.54
N PRO A 20 -4.52 29.87 -2.81
CA PRO A 20 -5.72 29.20 -3.32
C PRO A 20 -5.41 27.69 -3.37
N THR A 21 -6.06 26.91 -2.54
CA THR A 21 -6.15 25.46 -2.68
C THR A 21 -7.00 25.17 -3.91
N VAL A 22 -6.37 24.83 -5.03
CA VAL A 22 -7.07 24.31 -6.21
C VAL A 22 -7.51 22.89 -5.88
N THR A 23 -8.74 22.74 -5.40
CA THR A 23 -9.41 21.45 -5.32
C THR A 23 -9.94 21.16 -6.73
N LEU A 24 -9.20 20.34 -7.51
CA LEU A 24 -9.77 19.78 -8.72
C LEU A 24 -10.86 18.77 -8.30
N ALA A 25 -12.09 19.21 -8.31
CA ALA A 25 -13.24 18.33 -8.27
C ALA A 25 -13.31 17.62 -9.63
N ALA A 26 -13.20 16.27 -9.64
CA ALA A 26 -13.46 15.49 -10.83
C ALA A 26 -14.89 15.78 -11.33
N SER A 27 -15.03 16.00 -12.64
CA SER A 27 -16.34 16.21 -13.26
C SER A 27 -17.22 14.97 -13.07
N PRO A 28 -18.54 15.12 -12.87
CA PRO A 28 -19.46 13.99 -12.69
C PRO A 28 -19.43 12.96 -13.84
N GLY A 29 -19.06 13.36 -15.06
CA GLY A 29 -18.89 12.49 -16.22
C GLY A 29 -17.70 11.53 -16.09
N ASP A 30 -16.58 11.99 -15.53
CA ASP A 30 -15.37 11.17 -15.37
C ASP A 30 -15.57 10.05 -14.33
N ALA A 31 -16.39 10.30 -13.31
CA ALA A 31 -16.66 9.32 -12.25
C ALA A 31 -17.49 8.11 -12.73
N ALA A 32 -18.43 8.32 -13.65
CA ALA A 32 -19.26 7.25 -14.20
C ALA A 32 -18.47 6.34 -15.17
N ASP A 33 -17.51 6.89 -15.88
CA ASP A 33 -16.69 6.15 -16.86
C ASP A 33 -15.64 5.26 -16.19
N VAL A 34 -15.15 5.63 -15.00
CA VAL A 34 -14.13 4.82 -14.28
C VAL A 34 -14.74 3.74 -13.38
N GLN A 35 -16.04 3.76 -13.09
CA GLN A 35 -16.66 2.81 -12.17
C GLN A 35 -16.48 1.33 -12.60
N PRO A 36 -16.68 0.94 -13.86
CA PRO A 36 -16.40 -0.43 -14.30
C PRO A 36 -14.93 -0.84 -14.10
N ARG A 37 -13.99 0.10 -14.28
CA ARG A 37 -12.57 -0.13 -14.06
C ARG A 37 -12.25 -0.31 -12.56
N VAL A 38 -12.90 0.44 -11.69
CA VAL A 38 -12.82 0.29 -10.22
C VAL A 38 -13.32 -1.08 -9.79
N ASP A 39 -14.47 -1.51 -10.31
CA ASP A 39 -15.06 -2.81 -9.98
C ASP A 39 -14.16 -3.96 -10.47
N ALA A 40 -13.60 -3.85 -11.66
CA ALA A 40 -12.63 -4.79 -12.20
C ALA A 40 -11.34 -4.84 -11.35
N ALA A 41 -10.81 -3.70 -10.89
CA ALA A 41 -9.66 -3.65 -10.01
C ALA A 41 -9.96 -4.31 -8.66
N ARG A 42 -11.13 -4.03 -8.08
CA ARG A 42 -11.59 -4.63 -6.82
C ARG A 42 -11.71 -6.15 -6.94
N ALA A 43 -12.35 -6.64 -7.99
CA ALA A 43 -12.50 -8.07 -8.27
C ALA A 43 -11.13 -8.74 -8.46
N THR A 44 -10.24 -8.13 -9.25
CA THR A 44 -8.88 -8.63 -9.50
C THR A 44 -8.06 -8.71 -8.21
N ALA A 45 -8.04 -7.64 -7.39
CA ALA A 45 -7.33 -7.65 -6.12
C ALA A 45 -7.90 -8.70 -5.15
N GLY A 46 -9.22 -8.86 -5.10
CA GLY A 46 -9.89 -9.87 -4.29
C GLY A 46 -9.52 -11.30 -4.71
N ALA A 47 -9.63 -11.61 -6.00
CA ALA A 47 -9.28 -12.93 -6.54
C ALA A 47 -7.79 -13.26 -6.32
N PHE A 48 -6.90 -12.30 -6.55
CA PHE A 48 -5.47 -12.44 -6.31
C PHE A 48 -5.17 -12.78 -4.83
N LEU A 49 -5.76 -12.05 -3.88
CA LEU A 49 -5.57 -12.31 -2.45
C LEU A 49 -6.15 -13.66 -2.02
N GLN A 50 -7.32 -14.03 -2.55
CA GLN A 50 -7.94 -15.33 -2.28
C GLN A 50 -7.07 -16.48 -2.78
N GLN A 51 -6.59 -16.40 -4.01
CA GLN A 51 -5.69 -17.39 -4.60
C GLN A 51 -4.40 -17.54 -3.78
N LEU A 52 -3.76 -16.44 -3.41
CA LEU A 52 -2.55 -16.47 -2.59
C LEU A 52 -2.81 -17.07 -1.21
N GLY A 53 -3.88 -16.65 -0.55
CA GLY A 53 -4.24 -17.13 0.78
C GLY A 53 -4.54 -18.64 0.80
N SER A 54 -5.29 -19.13 -0.19
CA SER A 54 -5.60 -20.55 -0.32
C SER A 54 -4.36 -21.40 -0.64
N THR A 55 -3.51 -20.91 -1.54
CA THR A 55 -2.24 -21.58 -1.88
C THR A 55 -1.30 -21.60 -0.68
N MET A 56 -1.14 -20.45 0.03
CA MET A 56 -0.34 -20.37 1.25
C MET A 56 -0.81 -21.37 2.31
N LYS A 57 -2.12 -21.45 2.56
CA LYS A 57 -2.68 -22.40 3.53
C LYS A 57 -2.39 -23.83 3.15
N ARG A 58 -2.58 -24.22 1.88
CA ARG A 58 -2.31 -25.56 1.38
C ARG A 58 -0.81 -25.92 1.53
N GLU A 59 0.09 -25.04 1.11
CA GLU A 59 1.53 -25.30 1.20
C GLU A 59 2.00 -25.35 2.66
N MET A 60 1.45 -24.51 3.53
CA MET A 60 1.72 -24.57 4.97
C MET A 60 1.30 -25.93 5.59
N GLN A 61 0.16 -26.47 5.15
CA GLN A 61 -0.31 -27.79 5.62
C GLN A 61 0.51 -28.95 5.07
N ALA A 62 0.97 -28.85 3.83
CA ALA A 62 1.71 -29.91 3.15
C ALA A 62 3.20 -30.00 3.52
N GLY A 63 3.86 -28.88 3.68
CA GLY A 63 5.31 -28.79 3.87
C GLY A 63 5.77 -27.75 4.86
N GLY A 64 4.86 -27.20 5.67
CA GLY A 64 5.17 -26.22 6.70
C GLY A 64 5.64 -24.86 6.16
N PRO A 65 6.32 -24.05 7.02
CA PRO A 65 6.76 -22.71 6.67
C PRO A 65 7.68 -22.63 5.45
N ALA A 66 8.59 -23.60 5.26
CA ALA A 66 9.49 -23.62 4.12
C ALA A 66 8.75 -23.74 2.78
N ALA A 67 7.73 -24.60 2.69
CA ALA A 67 6.88 -24.70 1.50
C ALA A 67 6.06 -23.42 1.28
N ALA A 68 5.52 -22.86 2.35
CA ALA A 68 4.74 -21.62 2.28
C ALA A 68 5.59 -20.40 1.85
N MET A 69 6.88 -20.35 2.19
CA MET A 69 7.78 -19.28 1.73
C MET A 69 7.95 -19.25 0.21
N LYS A 70 7.91 -20.40 -0.46
CA LYS A 70 7.94 -20.48 -1.94
C LYS A 70 6.75 -19.77 -2.57
N VAL A 71 5.58 -19.79 -1.92
CA VAL A 71 4.40 -19.05 -2.42
C VAL A 71 4.68 -17.55 -2.44
N CYS A 72 5.25 -17.00 -1.40
CA CYS A 72 5.58 -15.58 -1.34
C CYS A 72 6.66 -15.18 -2.33
N ARG A 73 7.66 -16.05 -2.54
CA ARG A 73 8.83 -15.79 -3.36
C ARG A 73 8.57 -15.98 -4.85
N GLU A 74 7.82 -17.02 -5.21
CA GLU A 74 7.71 -17.46 -6.60
C GLU A 74 6.29 -17.32 -7.14
N VAL A 75 5.29 -17.83 -6.42
CA VAL A 75 3.91 -17.85 -6.92
C VAL A 75 3.31 -16.46 -6.96
N ALA A 76 3.48 -15.69 -5.90
CA ALA A 76 2.86 -14.37 -5.81
C ALA A 76 3.38 -13.35 -6.84
N PRO A 77 4.71 -13.25 -7.12
CA PRO A 77 5.20 -12.38 -8.19
C PRO A 77 4.74 -12.85 -9.58
N ARG A 78 4.73 -14.16 -9.84
CA ARG A 78 4.25 -14.71 -11.11
C ARG A 78 2.78 -14.39 -11.33
N ALA A 79 1.93 -14.68 -10.35
CA ALA A 79 0.50 -14.38 -10.45
C ALA A 79 0.23 -12.88 -10.69
N ALA A 80 0.97 -11.98 -10.03
CA ALA A 80 0.87 -10.55 -10.28
C ALA A 80 1.31 -10.18 -11.71
N ASN A 81 2.40 -10.78 -12.20
CA ASN A 81 2.88 -10.58 -13.57
C ASN A 81 1.89 -11.11 -14.61
N ASP A 82 1.32 -12.30 -14.40
CA ASP A 82 0.35 -12.90 -15.31
C ASP A 82 -0.90 -12.03 -15.45
N ILE A 83 -1.41 -11.50 -14.33
CA ILE A 83 -2.52 -10.54 -14.33
C ILE A 83 -2.12 -9.26 -15.08
N SER A 84 -0.88 -8.79 -14.88
CA SER A 84 -0.39 -7.58 -15.54
C SER A 84 -0.31 -7.75 -17.06
N LEU A 85 0.16 -8.90 -17.52
CA LEU A 85 0.23 -9.23 -18.96
C LEU A 85 -1.17 -9.40 -19.57
N GLU A 86 -2.08 -10.08 -18.87
CA GLU A 86 -3.44 -10.30 -19.34
C GLU A 86 -4.23 -9.00 -19.49
N LYS A 87 -4.09 -8.10 -18.53
CA LYS A 87 -4.96 -6.90 -18.42
C LYS A 87 -4.31 -5.60 -18.88
N GLY A 88 -3.01 -5.59 -19.17
CA GLY A 88 -2.28 -4.36 -19.43
C GLY A 88 -2.12 -3.43 -18.24
N TRP A 89 -2.29 -3.94 -17.01
CA TRP A 89 -2.20 -3.18 -15.77
C TRP A 89 -0.89 -3.46 -15.04
N LYS A 90 -0.44 -2.54 -14.20
CA LYS A 90 0.60 -2.85 -13.22
C LYS A 90 -0.06 -3.36 -11.95
N VAL A 91 0.22 -4.61 -11.57
CA VAL A 91 -0.26 -5.24 -10.34
C VAL A 91 0.94 -5.57 -9.46
N THR A 92 0.94 -5.06 -8.22
CA THR A 92 2.02 -5.27 -7.25
C THR A 92 1.49 -5.47 -5.84
N ARG A 93 2.35 -5.93 -4.93
CA ARG A 93 2.11 -5.89 -3.48
C ARG A 93 3.16 -5.02 -2.84
N VAL A 94 2.73 -4.00 -2.14
CA VAL A 94 3.59 -3.01 -1.49
C VAL A 94 3.37 -2.99 0.02
N GLY A 95 4.32 -2.48 0.76
CA GLY A 95 4.21 -2.33 2.21
C GLY A 95 5.23 -1.37 2.78
N THR A 96 4.98 -0.86 3.99
CA THR A 96 5.88 0.06 4.69
C THR A 96 7.14 -0.64 5.20
N ARG A 97 7.01 -1.88 5.64
CA ARG A 97 8.14 -2.77 5.98
C ARG A 97 8.26 -3.84 4.89
N VAL A 98 9.28 -3.68 4.04
CA VAL A 98 9.40 -4.42 2.78
C VAL A 98 10.32 -5.63 2.96
N ARG A 99 9.92 -6.80 2.44
CA ARG A 99 10.74 -8.02 2.40
C ARG A 99 11.65 -8.04 1.17
N ASN A 100 11.09 -7.80 0.00
CA ASN A 100 11.82 -7.71 -1.25
C ASN A 100 11.77 -6.26 -1.77
N PRO A 101 12.86 -5.48 -1.66
CA PRO A 101 12.87 -4.08 -2.07
C PRO A 101 12.50 -3.85 -3.53
N MET A 102 12.91 -4.72 -4.44
CA MET A 102 12.61 -4.58 -5.86
C MET A 102 11.10 -4.66 -6.19
N LEU A 103 10.38 -5.51 -5.44
CA LEU A 103 8.97 -5.81 -5.75
C LEU A 103 7.98 -5.11 -4.82
N GLY A 104 8.42 -4.70 -3.63
CA GLY A 104 7.52 -4.28 -2.57
C GLY A 104 7.69 -2.84 -2.11
N THR A 105 8.67 -2.09 -2.64
CA THR A 105 8.86 -0.69 -2.28
C THR A 105 7.74 0.16 -2.87
N PRO A 106 6.97 0.87 -2.03
CA PRO A 106 5.86 1.70 -2.49
C PRO A 106 6.38 2.99 -3.13
N ASP A 107 5.69 3.46 -4.18
CA ASP A 107 5.89 4.81 -4.71
C ASP A 107 5.29 5.88 -3.78
N ALA A 108 5.45 7.16 -4.11
CA ALA A 108 5.01 8.27 -3.27
C ALA A 108 3.49 8.28 -3.03
N TRP A 109 2.68 7.89 -4.03
CA TRP A 109 1.23 7.77 -3.88
C TRP A 109 0.87 6.58 -2.97
N GLU A 110 1.48 5.42 -3.21
CA GLU A 110 1.28 4.20 -2.42
C GLU A 110 1.67 4.40 -0.95
N GLN A 111 2.76 5.14 -0.69
CA GLN A 111 3.17 5.47 0.68
C GLN A 111 2.10 6.28 1.42
N ARG A 112 1.51 7.31 0.78
CA ARG A 112 0.43 8.10 1.37
C ARG A 112 -0.79 7.23 1.70
N VAL A 113 -1.17 6.34 0.77
CA VAL A 113 -2.30 5.42 0.97
C VAL A 113 -2.03 4.41 2.07
N LEU A 114 -0.80 3.88 2.18
CA LEU A 114 -0.43 2.98 3.28
C LEU A 114 -0.54 3.67 4.64
N LEU A 115 -0.09 4.93 4.75
CA LEU A 115 -0.25 5.72 5.98
C LEU A 115 -1.73 5.99 6.30
N GLU A 116 -2.55 6.30 5.29
CA GLU A 116 -4.01 6.40 5.45
C GLU A 116 -4.60 5.08 5.98
N PHE A 117 -4.20 3.94 5.42
CA PHE A 117 -4.68 2.64 5.88
C PHE A 117 -4.26 2.32 7.31
N GLU A 118 -3.05 2.69 7.73
CA GLU A 118 -2.62 2.55 9.14
C GLU A 118 -3.49 3.38 10.09
N GLN A 119 -3.84 4.62 9.70
CA GLN A 119 -4.72 5.48 10.49
C GLN A 119 -6.14 4.92 10.59
N ARG A 120 -6.70 4.43 9.48
CA ARG A 120 -8.03 3.81 9.43
C ARG A 120 -8.07 2.51 10.25
N ALA A 121 -7.01 1.71 10.20
CA ALA A 121 -6.87 0.52 11.02
C ALA A 121 -6.82 0.85 12.52
N ALA A 122 -6.10 1.91 12.91
CA ALA A 122 -6.08 2.40 14.29
C ALA A 122 -7.45 2.88 14.79
N GLN A 123 -8.35 3.27 13.88
CA GLN A 123 -9.74 3.64 14.15
C GLN A 123 -10.70 2.43 14.16
N GLY A 124 -10.17 1.20 13.93
CA GLY A 124 -10.94 -0.04 13.98
C GLY A 124 -11.58 -0.46 12.65
N GLU A 125 -11.26 0.20 11.54
CA GLU A 125 -11.76 -0.24 10.23
C GLU A 125 -11.18 -1.59 9.83
N LYS A 126 -12.02 -2.45 9.23
CA LYS A 126 -11.61 -3.80 8.82
C LYS A 126 -10.85 -3.76 7.50
N PHE A 127 -9.71 -4.41 7.44
CA PHE A 127 -8.90 -4.51 6.20
C PHE A 127 -9.66 -5.09 5.00
N ALA A 128 -10.64 -5.97 5.25
CA ALA A 128 -11.46 -6.55 4.19
C ALA A 128 -12.23 -5.49 3.37
N GLU A 129 -12.60 -4.39 4.02
CA GLU A 129 -13.39 -3.28 3.44
C GLU A 129 -12.50 -2.14 2.95
N MET A 130 -11.25 -2.10 3.42
CA MET A 130 -10.34 -0.98 3.25
C MET A 130 -9.74 -0.94 1.84
N THR A 131 -10.21 0.01 1.04
CA THR A 131 -9.70 0.30 -0.30
C THR A 131 -9.48 1.80 -0.49
N ARG A 132 -8.63 2.16 -1.46
CA ARG A 132 -8.44 3.52 -1.96
C ARG A 132 -8.46 3.51 -3.47
N VAL A 133 -9.15 4.48 -4.06
CA VAL A 133 -9.24 4.71 -5.51
C VAL A 133 -8.95 6.16 -5.79
N GLU A 134 -8.20 6.44 -6.85
CA GLU A 134 -7.91 7.79 -7.31
C GLU A 134 -7.51 7.77 -8.78
N VAL A 135 -8.00 8.72 -9.56
CA VAL A 135 -7.45 9.01 -10.88
C VAL A 135 -6.30 9.98 -10.69
N VAL A 136 -5.12 9.60 -11.16
CA VAL A 136 -3.89 10.36 -10.99
C VAL A 136 -3.34 10.72 -12.35
N GLU A 137 -2.98 11.98 -12.54
CA GLU A 137 -2.24 12.43 -13.71
C GLU A 137 -0.74 12.25 -13.49
N GLU A 138 -0.11 11.51 -14.37
CA GLU A 138 1.32 11.20 -14.33
C GLU A 138 1.97 11.62 -15.64
N PRO A 139 3.31 11.77 -15.71
CA PRO A 139 3.99 12.12 -16.95
C PRO A 139 3.71 11.19 -18.13
N SER A 140 3.28 9.95 -17.86
CA SER A 140 2.91 8.94 -18.83
C SER A 140 1.42 8.94 -19.23
N GLY A 141 0.64 9.92 -18.78
CA GLY A 141 -0.81 10.01 -18.97
C GLY A 141 -1.60 9.72 -17.70
N LYS A 142 -2.93 9.76 -17.82
CA LYS A 142 -3.84 9.48 -16.72
C LYS A 142 -3.84 8.01 -16.32
N SER A 143 -3.98 7.73 -15.05
CA SER A 143 -4.05 6.37 -14.52
C SER A 143 -5.10 6.28 -13.41
N LEU A 144 -5.90 5.21 -13.45
CA LEU A 144 -6.67 4.80 -12.28
C LEU A 144 -5.75 4.03 -11.33
N ARG A 145 -5.59 4.56 -10.12
CA ARG A 145 -4.84 3.93 -9.04
C ARG A 145 -5.85 3.31 -8.05
N PHE A 146 -5.63 2.04 -7.73
CA PHE A 146 -6.44 1.29 -6.77
C PHE A 146 -5.54 0.58 -5.78
N MET A 147 -5.85 0.68 -4.49
CA MET A 147 -5.20 -0.14 -3.46
C MET A 147 -6.23 -0.85 -2.59
N LYS A 148 -5.92 -2.11 -2.22
CA LYS A 148 -6.66 -2.91 -1.24
C LYS A 148 -5.73 -3.34 -0.12
N ALA A 149 -6.10 -3.01 1.12
CA ALA A 149 -5.30 -3.33 2.30
C ALA A 149 -5.16 -4.85 2.53
N ILE A 150 -4.02 -5.23 3.08
CA ILE A 150 -3.69 -6.59 3.51
C ILE A 150 -3.39 -6.54 5.01
N GLY A 151 -4.25 -7.14 5.82
CA GLY A 151 -3.99 -7.33 7.25
C GLY A 151 -3.13 -8.55 7.52
N LEU A 152 -2.40 -8.53 8.62
CA LEU A 152 -1.64 -9.68 9.10
C LEU A 152 -2.54 -10.63 9.90
N ALA A 153 -2.73 -11.85 9.38
CA ALA A 153 -3.46 -12.89 10.09
C ALA A 153 -2.56 -13.59 11.14
N PRO A 154 -3.13 -14.25 12.17
CA PRO A 154 -2.35 -14.90 13.22
C PRO A 154 -1.29 -15.89 12.71
N GLN A 155 -1.60 -16.69 11.68
CA GLN A 155 -0.66 -17.64 11.09
C GLN A 155 0.52 -16.99 10.36
N CYS A 156 0.46 -15.69 10.05
CA CYS A 156 1.51 -15.00 9.31
C CYS A 156 2.70 -14.62 10.18
N VAL A 157 2.56 -14.65 11.52
CA VAL A 157 3.65 -14.31 12.45
C VAL A 157 4.83 -15.29 12.38
N VAL A 158 4.60 -16.51 11.92
CA VAL A 158 5.68 -17.51 11.72
C VAL A 158 6.78 -17.04 10.78
N CYS A 159 6.48 -16.04 9.91
CA CYS A 159 7.44 -15.44 8.98
C CYS A 159 7.51 -13.91 9.11
N HIS A 160 6.58 -13.29 9.84
CA HIS A 160 6.46 -11.83 9.93
C HIS A 160 6.44 -11.31 11.37
N GLY A 161 6.42 -12.19 12.37
CA GLY A 161 6.42 -11.85 13.79
C GLY A 161 7.75 -11.27 14.28
N SER A 162 7.88 -11.20 15.58
CA SER A 162 9.16 -10.85 16.23
C SER A 162 10.19 -12.00 16.09
N PRO A 163 11.49 -11.74 16.23
CA PRO A 163 12.52 -12.76 16.06
C PRO A 163 12.33 -14.02 16.91
N ASP A 164 11.75 -13.89 18.10
CA ASP A 164 11.42 -14.99 19.01
C ASP A 164 10.20 -15.83 18.57
N GLN A 165 9.34 -15.27 17.71
CA GLN A 165 8.19 -15.97 17.14
C GLN A 165 8.50 -16.68 15.81
N ILE A 166 9.62 -16.33 15.19
CA ILE A 166 10.06 -16.93 13.93
C ILE A 166 11.00 -18.10 14.24
N PRO A 167 10.65 -19.36 13.89
CA PRO A 167 11.54 -20.51 14.11
C PRO A 167 12.90 -20.30 13.47
N ASP A 168 13.97 -20.80 14.09
CA ASP A 168 15.35 -20.62 13.61
C ASP A 168 15.55 -21.10 12.18
N SER A 169 14.94 -22.23 11.79
CA SER A 169 15.01 -22.75 10.43
C SER A 169 14.35 -21.80 9.42
N VAL A 170 13.24 -21.18 9.79
CA VAL A 170 12.54 -20.19 8.94
C VAL A 170 13.36 -18.92 8.83
N ARG A 171 13.95 -18.46 9.92
CA ARG A 171 14.80 -17.28 9.96
C ARG A 171 16.03 -17.46 9.07
N ALA A 172 16.72 -18.58 9.18
CA ALA A 172 17.89 -18.89 8.35
C ALA A 172 17.56 -18.87 6.84
N GLU A 173 16.40 -19.41 6.45
CA GLU A 173 15.95 -19.34 5.05
C GLU A 173 15.56 -17.91 4.63
N LEU A 174 14.91 -17.13 5.50
CA LEU A 174 14.58 -15.74 5.23
C LEU A 174 15.83 -14.89 5.04
N ASP A 175 16.83 -15.03 5.92
CA ASP A 175 18.09 -14.31 5.85
C ASP A 175 18.86 -14.64 4.57
N ALA A 176 18.87 -15.92 4.17
CA ALA A 176 19.50 -16.35 2.92
C ALA A 176 18.79 -15.82 1.67
N MET A 177 17.44 -15.73 1.69
CA MET A 177 16.67 -15.30 0.53
C MET A 177 16.47 -13.79 0.45
N TYR A 178 16.44 -13.11 1.60
CA TYR A 178 16.10 -11.69 1.74
C TYR A 178 17.03 -10.98 2.73
N PRO A 179 18.31 -10.81 2.39
CA PRO A 179 19.32 -10.23 3.31
C PRO A 179 18.99 -8.80 3.76
N HIS A 180 18.00 -8.15 3.13
CA HIS A 180 17.52 -6.82 3.47
C HIS A 180 16.06 -6.83 3.94
N ASP A 181 15.58 -7.97 4.46
CA ASP A 181 14.20 -8.10 4.95
C ASP A 181 13.90 -7.14 6.09
N ARG A 182 12.87 -6.33 5.92
CA ARG A 182 12.33 -5.44 6.96
C ARG A 182 10.91 -5.82 7.38
N ALA A 183 10.34 -6.88 6.79
CA ALA A 183 8.95 -7.29 7.00
C ALA A 183 8.80 -8.23 8.21
N VAL A 184 9.38 -7.83 9.33
CA VAL A 184 9.34 -8.51 10.63
C VAL A 184 8.73 -7.62 11.72
N ASN A 185 8.57 -8.15 12.93
CA ASN A 185 7.99 -7.44 14.09
C ASN A 185 6.54 -6.98 13.86
N TYR A 186 5.77 -7.76 13.12
CA TYR A 186 4.33 -7.57 12.98
C TYR A 186 3.56 -8.35 14.04
N ARG A 187 2.38 -7.83 14.40
CA ARG A 187 1.40 -8.51 15.25
C ARG A 187 0.17 -8.88 14.43
N PRO A 188 -0.59 -9.93 14.83
CA PRO A 188 -1.91 -10.17 14.24
C PRO A 188 -2.77 -8.91 14.31
N GLY A 189 -3.38 -8.54 13.19
CA GLY A 189 -4.17 -7.31 13.08
C GLY A 189 -3.40 -6.07 12.64
N ASP A 190 -2.08 -6.13 12.45
CA ASP A 190 -1.32 -5.05 11.84
C ASP A 190 -1.61 -4.95 10.34
N LEU A 191 -1.50 -3.76 9.77
CA LEU A 191 -1.44 -3.57 8.33
C LEU A 191 -0.12 -4.16 7.80
N ARG A 192 -0.20 -5.22 6.97
CA ARG A 192 0.98 -5.81 6.32
C ARG A 192 1.40 -5.03 5.07
N GLY A 193 0.46 -4.39 4.42
CA GLY A 193 0.64 -3.68 3.16
C GLY A 193 -0.64 -3.66 2.34
N ALA A 194 -0.50 -3.60 1.02
CA ALA A 194 -1.64 -3.57 0.11
C ALA A 194 -1.33 -4.27 -1.22
N VAL A 195 -2.36 -4.75 -1.91
CA VAL A 195 -2.34 -4.93 -3.36
C VAL A 195 -2.50 -3.57 -4.00
N SER A 196 -1.61 -3.20 -4.89
CA SER A 196 -1.67 -1.97 -5.68
C SER A 196 -1.88 -2.31 -7.14
N ILE A 197 -2.87 -1.65 -7.76
CA ILE A 197 -3.20 -1.77 -9.17
C ILE A 197 -3.15 -0.36 -9.79
N LYS A 198 -2.45 -0.27 -10.92
CA LYS A 198 -2.42 0.93 -11.76
C LYS A 198 -2.91 0.54 -13.16
N GLN A 199 -3.98 1.18 -13.60
CA GLN A 199 -4.57 1.00 -14.92
C GLN A 199 -4.35 2.28 -15.72
N PRO A 200 -3.69 2.24 -16.88
CA PRO A 200 -3.68 3.36 -17.80
C PRO A 200 -5.12 3.71 -18.21
N LEU A 201 -5.43 5.00 -18.24
CA LEU A 201 -6.66 5.52 -18.80
C LEU A 201 -6.27 6.09 -20.16
N ASP A 202 -6.85 5.51 -21.21
CA ASP A 202 -6.69 6.08 -22.56
C ASP A 202 -7.40 7.44 -22.58
N ASP A 203 -6.77 8.44 -23.22
CA ASP A 203 -7.33 9.78 -23.40
C ASP A 203 -8.52 9.76 -24.38
#